data_5ab8e7f96f066b3411874693bddfdc8d
#
_entry.id   5ab8e7f96f066b3411874693bddfdc8d
#
_cell.length_a   1.000
_cell.length_b   1.000
_cell.length_c   1.000
_cell.angle_alpha   90.00
_cell.angle_beta   90.00
_cell.angle_gamma   90.00
#
_symmetry.space_group_name_H-M   'P 1'
#
loop_
_entity.id
_entity.type
_entity.pdbx_description
1 polymer ?
#
loop_
_entity_poly.entity_id
_entity_poly.type
_entity_poly.pdbx_seq_one_letter_code
_entity_poly.pdbx_strand_id
1 'polypeptide(L)'
;MADILFKIEENPPPRLDKALARNIPDRAISRSRLSKMIEQGVVEVNGAVITDQKAKVFAEDEIVIHVPEALESHMLPEDIALNIIYEDDDVVVVDKPVGMVVHPAPGTPSGTLVNALLAHCGDQLSGVGGLKRPGIVHRIDKDTTGLLVVAKTDAAHQGLASQFEDRSIDRLYQAICFGVPSAADPRLMGLSGTSFETGNQLKIITQLARHKTDRQRQAVVLQNGKHAVTRVRVIKELAG
;
A
#
# COMPACT_ATOMS: atom_id res chain seq x y z
N MET A 1 15.19 16.74 16.43
CA MET A 1 14.05 16.03 17.08
C MET A 1 13.01 17.08 17.39
N ALA A 2 11.77 16.89 17.00
CA ALA A 2 10.67 17.75 17.39
C ALA A 2 9.90 17.01 18.48
N ASP A 3 9.82 17.61 19.68
CA ASP A 3 9.05 17.04 20.77
C ASP A 3 7.61 17.55 20.70
N ILE A 4 6.65 16.64 20.86
CA ILE A 4 5.24 16.98 20.96
C ILE A 4 4.87 16.92 22.45
N LEU A 5 4.51 18.07 23.00
CA LEU A 5 4.09 18.21 24.39
C LEU A 5 2.60 18.53 24.44
N PHE A 6 1.85 17.79 25.26
CA PHE A 6 0.43 18.08 25.52
C PHE A 6 -0.02 17.42 26.81
N LYS A 7 -1.20 17.81 27.29
CA LYS A 7 -1.85 17.20 28.44
C LYS A 7 -3.02 16.34 28.00
N ILE A 8 -3.28 15.32 28.78
CA ILE A 8 -4.46 14.48 28.60
C ILE A 8 -5.71 15.22 29.05
N GLU A 9 -6.71 15.31 28.18
CA GLU A 9 -8.00 15.93 28.49
C GLU A 9 -8.82 15.10 29.48
N GLU A 10 -9.90 15.70 29.99
CA GLU A 10 -10.82 15.04 30.91
C GLU A 10 -11.45 13.75 30.30
N ASN A 11 -11.72 12.78 31.18
CA ASN A 11 -12.31 11.48 30.84
C ASN A 11 -11.53 10.72 29.72
N PRO A 12 -10.22 10.48 29.88
CA PRO A 12 -9.44 9.78 28.87
C PRO A 12 -9.86 8.32 28.75
N PRO A 13 -9.71 7.71 27.56
CA PRO A 13 -9.75 6.27 27.44
C PRO A 13 -8.70 5.62 28.37
N PRO A 14 -9.01 4.48 29.00
CA PRO A 14 -8.15 3.89 30.04
C PRO A 14 -6.81 3.36 29.56
N ARG A 15 -6.57 3.36 28.25
CA ARG A 15 -5.34 2.86 27.63
C ARG A 15 -4.57 4.00 27.02
N LEU A 16 -3.26 4.04 27.24
CA LEU A 16 -2.34 5.04 26.73
C LEU A 16 -2.45 5.21 25.19
N ASP A 17 -2.40 4.10 24.42
CA ASP A 17 -2.48 4.16 22.95
C ASP A 17 -3.77 4.83 22.44
N LYS A 18 -4.88 4.66 23.16
CA LYS A 18 -6.16 5.28 22.81
C LYS A 18 -6.23 6.75 23.26
N ALA A 19 -5.70 7.03 24.44
CA ALA A 19 -5.69 8.37 25.00
C ALA A 19 -4.79 9.29 24.13
N LEU A 20 -3.61 8.83 23.76
CA LEU A 20 -2.73 9.58 22.85
C LEU A 20 -3.40 9.85 21.50
N ALA A 21 -4.01 8.83 20.87
CA ALA A 21 -4.67 9.01 19.59
C ALA A 21 -5.84 10.01 19.63
N ARG A 22 -6.46 10.20 20.79
CA ARG A 22 -7.53 11.19 21.00
C ARG A 22 -7.00 12.61 21.20
N ASN A 23 -5.91 12.74 21.96
CA ASN A 23 -5.45 14.03 22.50
C ASN A 23 -4.28 14.64 21.74
N ILE A 24 -3.61 13.88 20.86
CA ILE A 24 -2.44 14.37 20.13
C ILE A 24 -2.82 15.55 19.22
N PRO A 25 -2.10 16.70 19.33
CA PRO A 25 -2.37 17.86 18.49
C PRO A 25 -2.15 17.59 17.00
N ASP A 26 -1.12 16.82 16.66
CA ASP A 26 -0.79 16.44 15.31
C ASP A 26 -1.57 15.20 14.85
N ARG A 27 -2.71 15.42 14.20
CA ARG A 27 -3.56 14.35 13.64
C ARG A 27 -2.91 13.56 12.49
N ALA A 28 -1.76 13.97 11.98
CA ALA A 28 -1.02 13.22 10.98
C ALA A 28 -0.39 11.94 11.56
N ILE A 29 -0.24 11.84 12.88
CA ILE A 29 0.29 10.65 13.54
C ILE A 29 -0.82 9.64 13.78
N SER A 30 -0.81 8.54 13.01
CA SER A 30 -1.80 7.48 13.17
C SER A 30 -1.64 6.72 14.49
N ARG A 31 -2.74 6.16 15.03
CA ARG A 31 -2.72 5.34 16.25
C ARG A 31 -1.71 4.18 16.17
N SER A 32 -1.57 3.53 15.03
CA SER A 32 -0.58 2.46 14.85
C SER A 32 0.86 2.97 14.95
N ARG A 33 1.13 4.22 14.55
CA ARG A 33 2.43 4.86 14.74
C ARG A 33 2.65 5.19 16.22
N LEU A 34 1.66 5.74 16.90
CA LEU A 34 1.71 5.99 18.36
C LEU A 34 1.99 4.72 19.15
N SER A 35 1.31 3.61 18.81
CA SER A 35 1.57 2.31 19.44
C SER A 35 3.02 1.86 19.30
N LYS A 36 3.63 2.02 18.13
CA LYS A 36 5.05 1.71 17.92
C LYS A 36 5.97 2.66 18.68
N MET A 37 5.63 3.94 18.76
CA MET A 37 6.42 4.92 19.50
C MET A 37 6.42 4.61 21.00
N ILE A 38 5.29 4.15 21.56
CA ILE A 38 5.23 3.64 22.93
C ILE A 38 6.17 2.45 23.13
N GLU A 39 6.08 1.42 22.25
CA GLU A 39 6.96 0.25 22.32
C GLU A 39 8.44 0.59 22.19
N GLN A 40 8.78 1.62 21.45
CA GLN A 40 10.15 2.11 21.27
C GLN A 40 10.68 2.95 22.44
N GLY A 41 9.83 3.24 23.44
CA GLY A 41 10.23 4.01 24.61
C GLY A 41 10.47 5.50 24.35
N VAL A 42 9.85 6.06 23.29
CA VAL A 42 9.96 7.49 22.95
C VAL A 42 8.76 8.31 23.45
N VAL A 43 7.95 7.71 24.33
CA VAL A 43 6.80 8.36 24.99
C VAL A 43 7.01 8.41 26.47
N GLU A 44 6.88 9.61 27.04
CA GLU A 44 6.93 9.83 28.48
C GLU A 44 5.55 10.27 28.98
N VAL A 45 5.21 9.80 30.16
CA VAL A 45 4.04 10.24 30.94
C VAL A 45 4.54 10.76 32.27
N ASN A 46 4.33 12.03 32.55
CA ASN A 46 4.81 12.71 33.76
C ASN A 46 6.34 12.52 33.99
N GLY A 47 7.13 12.57 32.89
CA GLY A 47 8.59 12.40 32.91
C GLY A 47 9.07 10.96 33.02
N ALA A 48 8.18 9.95 33.03
CA ALA A 48 8.55 8.55 33.04
C ALA A 48 8.33 7.91 31.66
N VAL A 49 9.34 7.23 31.11
CA VAL A 49 9.25 6.49 29.85
C VAL A 49 8.28 5.32 30.00
N ILE A 50 7.29 5.24 29.12
CA ILE A 50 6.30 4.16 29.10
C ILE A 50 6.43 3.36 27.81
N THR A 51 6.53 2.03 27.96
CA THR A 51 6.60 1.09 26.83
C THR A 51 5.36 0.21 26.68
N ASP A 52 4.47 0.19 27.68
CA ASP A 52 3.22 -0.57 27.62
C ASP A 52 2.09 0.28 27.02
N GLN A 53 1.61 -0.11 25.85
CA GLN A 53 0.45 0.51 25.19
C GLN A 53 -0.85 0.49 26.03
N LYS A 54 -0.95 -0.44 26.98
CA LYS A 54 -2.11 -0.61 27.85
C LYS A 54 -1.98 0.16 29.17
N ALA A 55 -0.88 0.86 29.40
CA ALA A 55 -0.67 1.67 30.59
C ALA A 55 -1.87 2.60 30.82
N LYS A 56 -2.23 2.76 32.07
CA LYS A 56 -3.32 3.67 32.48
C LYS A 56 -2.81 5.10 32.44
N VAL A 57 -3.67 6.00 32.00
CA VAL A 57 -3.43 7.45 32.01
C VAL A 57 -4.63 8.16 32.59
N PHE A 58 -4.40 9.31 33.17
CA PHE A 58 -5.39 10.13 33.85
C PHE A 58 -5.47 11.52 33.20
N ALA A 59 -6.56 12.24 33.48
CA ALA A 59 -6.66 13.64 33.12
C ALA A 59 -5.50 14.45 33.70
N GLU A 60 -5.03 15.45 32.96
CA GLU A 60 -3.88 16.32 33.31
C GLU A 60 -2.51 15.62 33.29
N ASP A 61 -2.42 14.32 32.97
CA ASP A 61 -1.12 13.70 32.74
C ASP A 61 -0.36 14.44 31.61
N GLU A 62 0.88 14.78 31.90
CA GLU A 62 1.76 15.44 30.92
C GLU A 62 2.41 14.41 30.01
N ILE A 63 2.22 14.58 28.71
CA ILE A 63 2.77 13.69 27.68
C ILE A 63 3.89 14.41 26.94
N VAL A 64 5.03 13.74 26.84
CA VAL A 64 6.10 14.12 25.94
C VAL A 64 6.30 12.97 24.95
N ILE A 65 6.20 13.27 23.66
CA ILE A 65 6.52 12.31 22.61
C ILE A 65 7.77 12.84 21.90
N HIS A 66 8.89 12.18 22.12
CA HIS A 66 10.12 12.41 21.38
C HIS A 66 9.92 11.80 19.99
N VAL A 67 9.44 12.62 19.05
CA VAL A 67 9.29 12.14 17.67
C VAL A 67 10.69 11.87 17.15
N PRO A 68 11.08 10.59 16.95
CA PRO A 68 12.33 10.32 16.26
C PRO A 68 12.22 11.11 14.96
N GLU A 69 13.27 11.85 14.59
CA GLU A 69 13.39 12.30 13.21
C GLU A 69 12.98 11.12 12.38
N ALA A 70 11.98 11.32 11.51
CA ALA A 70 11.53 10.25 10.66
C ALA A 70 12.83 9.65 10.14
N LEU A 71 13.16 8.42 10.59
CA LEU A 71 14.24 7.68 9.98
C LEU A 71 13.92 7.85 8.53
N GLU A 72 14.68 8.71 7.86
CA GLU A 72 14.55 8.92 6.44
C GLU A 72 14.39 7.51 5.94
N SER A 73 13.18 7.15 5.56
CA SER A 73 12.92 5.80 5.13
C SER A 73 13.98 5.64 4.08
N HIS A 74 14.94 4.74 4.28
CA HIS A 74 16.16 4.60 3.50
C HIS A 74 15.83 4.24 2.05
N MET A 75 15.04 5.08 1.42
CA MET A 75 14.84 5.09 -0.02
C MET A 75 16.02 5.84 -0.61
N LEU A 76 17.19 5.26 -0.35
CA LEU A 76 18.39 5.73 -0.99
C LEU A 76 18.30 5.39 -2.48
N PRO A 77 18.76 6.29 -3.33
CA PRO A 77 18.98 5.96 -4.73
C PRO A 77 19.91 4.74 -4.83
N GLU A 78 19.52 3.76 -5.63
CA GLU A 78 20.35 2.59 -5.91
C GLU A 78 20.49 2.45 -7.43
N ASP A 79 21.71 2.28 -7.91
CA ASP A 79 22.01 2.08 -9.33
C ASP A 79 21.60 0.66 -9.77
N ILE A 80 20.31 0.50 -9.96
CA ILE A 80 19.69 -0.74 -10.45
C ILE A 80 19.20 -0.48 -11.86
N ALA A 81 19.64 -1.29 -12.83
CA ALA A 81 19.25 -1.16 -14.21
C ALA A 81 17.72 -1.28 -14.39
N LEU A 82 17.12 -0.31 -15.03
CA LEU A 82 15.69 -0.28 -15.37
C LEU A 82 15.51 -0.50 -16.88
N ASN A 83 14.54 -1.34 -17.24
CA ASN A 83 14.06 -1.43 -18.62
C ASN A 83 13.00 -0.36 -18.85
N ILE A 84 13.42 0.81 -19.34
CA ILE A 84 12.55 1.96 -19.62
C ILE A 84 11.95 1.77 -21.01
N ILE A 85 10.61 1.73 -21.06
CA ILE A 85 9.85 1.56 -22.31
C ILE A 85 9.46 2.91 -22.91
N TYR A 86 9.19 3.89 -22.05
CA TYR A 86 8.85 5.26 -22.46
C TYR A 86 9.23 6.24 -21.34
N GLU A 87 9.68 7.40 -21.71
CA GLU A 87 9.94 8.50 -20.79
C GLU A 87 9.78 9.84 -21.49
N ASP A 88 9.15 10.78 -20.79
CA ASP A 88 9.09 12.20 -21.14
C ASP A 88 9.29 13.08 -19.88
N ASP A 89 8.90 14.33 -19.94
CA ASP A 89 9.05 15.27 -18.80
C ASP A 89 8.06 14.97 -17.66
N ASP A 90 6.95 14.29 -17.94
CA ASP A 90 5.85 14.09 -17.00
C ASP A 90 5.80 12.67 -16.44
N VAL A 91 6.17 11.67 -17.20
CA VAL A 91 6.04 10.25 -16.81
C VAL A 91 7.23 9.43 -17.25
N VAL A 92 7.47 8.34 -16.52
CA VAL A 92 8.34 7.24 -16.97
C VAL A 92 7.57 5.92 -16.90
N VAL A 93 7.68 5.09 -17.94
CA VAL A 93 7.09 3.76 -18.01
C VAL A 93 8.20 2.73 -17.99
N VAL A 94 8.17 1.86 -17.01
CA VAL A 94 9.17 0.80 -16.84
C VAL A 94 8.56 -0.58 -17.02
N ASP A 95 9.29 -1.50 -17.62
CA ASP A 95 8.96 -2.92 -17.61
C ASP A 95 9.61 -3.58 -16.39
N LYS A 96 8.81 -3.76 -15.33
CA LYS A 96 9.29 -4.31 -14.05
C LYS A 96 9.66 -5.79 -14.19
N PRO A 97 10.88 -6.21 -13.83
CA PRO A 97 11.24 -7.61 -13.83
C PRO A 97 10.55 -8.41 -12.73
N VAL A 98 10.53 -9.73 -12.89
CA VAL A 98 10.14 -10.67 -11.82
C VAL A 98 11.07 -10.53 -10.60
N GLY A 99 10.54 -10.73 -9.40
CA GLY A 99 11.32 -10.67 -8.15
C GLY A 99 11.54 -9.27 -7.59
N MET A 100 11.28 -8.21 -8.37
CA MET A 100 11.43 -6.83 -7.90
C MET A 100 10.18 -6.34 -7.19
N VAL A 101 10.34 -5.85 -5.96
CA VAL A 101 9.28 -5.17 -5.19
C VAL A 101 9.18 -3.72 -5.63
N VAL A 102 7.98 -3.16 -5.70
CA VAL A 102 7.79 -1.78 -6.17
C VAL A 102 8.32 -0.75 -5.18
N HIS A 103 8.06 -0.92 -3.88
CA HIS A 103 8.51 0.04 -2.86
C HIS A 103 8.93 -0.69 -1.58
N PRO A 104 9.85 -0.10 -0.80
CA PRO A 104 10.33 -0.70 0.44
C PRO A 104 9.22 -1.10 1.39
N ALA A 105 9.37 -2.27 2.00
CA ALA A 105 8.44 -2.85 2.96
C ALA A 105 9.20 -3.67 4.02
N PRO A 106 8.59 -4.03 5.16
CA PRO A 106 9.19 -4.97 6.09
C PRO A 106 9.64 -6.25 5.37
N GLY A 107 10.93 -6.58 5.48
CA GLY A 107 11.56 -7.72 4.78
C GLY A 107 12.17 -7.39 3.41
N THR A 108 11.97 -6.18 2.87
CA THR A 108 12.62 -5.71 1.63
C THR A 108 12.85 -4.20 1.77
N PRO A 109 13.87 -3.78 2.53
CA PRO A 109 14.11 -2.37 2.81
C PRO A 109 14.78 -1.62 1.64
N SER A 110 15.40 -2.33 0.72
CA SER A 110 16.20 -1.83 -0.41
C SER A 110 16.03 -2.72 -1.63
N GLY A 111 16.68 -2.40 -2.74
CA GLY A 111 16.61 -3.18 -3.99
C GLY A 111 15.24 -3.10 -4.67
N THR A 112 14.49 -2.03 -4.46
CA THR A 112 13.12 -1.88 -4.98
C THR A 112 13.10 -1.00 -6.23
N LEU A 113 11.99 -1.04 -6.97
CA LEU A 113 11.78 -0.16 -8.11
C LEU A 113 11.92 1.32 -7.72
N VAL A 114 11.44 1.71 -6.55
CA VAL A 114 11.56 3.10 -6.07
C VAL A 114 13.03 3.48 -5.86
N ASN A 115 13.87 2.59 -5.30
CA ASN A 115 15.29 2.87 -5.14
C ASN A 115 15.98 3.11 -6.51
N ALA A 116 15.63 2.29 -7.51
CA ALA A 116 16.13 2.44 -8.88
C ALA A 116 15.65 3.73 -9.55
N LEU A 117 14.36 4.06 -9.38
CA LEU A 117 13.77 5.30 -9.91
C LEU A 117 14.38 6.56 -9.28
N LEU A 118 14.69 6.53 -7.99
CA LEU A 118 15.40 7.63 -7.32
C LEU A 118 16.80 7.85 -7.90
N ALA A 119 17.49 6.78 -8.25
CA ALA A 119 18.79 6.91 -8.93
C ALA A 119 18.65 7.43 -10.36
N HIS A 120 17.61 6.99 -11.09
CA HIS A 120 17.40 7.37 -12.48
C HIS A 120 16.86 8.79 -12.65
N CYS A 121 15.79 9.14 -11.89
CA CYS A 121 15.08 10.41 -12.03
C CYS A 121 15.58 11.50 -11.06
N GLY A 122 16.30 11.13 -9.98
CA GLY A 122 16.72 12.08 -8.96
C GLY A 122 15.52 12.83 -8.34
N ASP A 123 15.67 14.14 -8.25
CA ASP A 123 14.65 15.04 -7.68
C ASP A 123 13.44 15.28 -8.60
N GLN A 124 13.40 14.67 -9.78
CA GLN A 124 12.31 14.86 -10.76
C GLN A 124 11.07 14.00 -10.46
N LEU A 125 11.13 13.11 -9.47
CA LEU A 125 9.94 12.33 -9.13
C LEU A 125 8.93 13.14 -8.32
N SER A 126 7.64 13.00 -8.67
CA SER A 126 6.56 13.66 -7.93
C SER A 126 6.58 13.29 -6.44
N GLY A 127 6.54 14.29 -5.58
CA GLY A 127 6.49 14.17 -4.14
C GLY A 127 5.08 13.92 -3.57
N VAL A 128 4.02 13.97 -4.36
CA VAL A 128 2.60 13.88 -3.92
C VAL A 128 2.33 12.57 -3.18
N GLY A 129 2.94 11.47 -3.58
CA GLY A 129 2.87 10.18 -2.87
C GLY A 129 3.55 10.18 -1.49
N GLY A 130 4.15 11.29 -1.10
CA GLY A 130 4.98 11.46 0.10
C GLY A 130 6.36 10.81 -0.05
N LEU A 131 7.26 11.11 0.90
CA LEU A 131 8.65 10.62 0.92
C LEU A 131 8.80 9.09 0.77
N LYS A 132 7.71 8.33 0.97
CA LYS A 132 7.74 6.85 0.91
C LYS A 132 7.31 6.26 -0.44
N ARG A 133 6.77 7.07 -1.35
CA ARG A 133 6.23 6.58 -2.64
C ARG A 133 6.35 7.63 -3.73
N PRO A 134 7.55 8.15 -3.98
CA PRO A 134 7.72 9.21 -4.99
C PRO A 134 7.24 8.69 -6.35
N GLY A 135 6.32 9.44 -6.97
CA GLY A 135 5.80 9.14 -8.31
C GLY A 135 4.93 7.89 -8.46
N ILE A 136 4.79 7.04 -7.44
CA ILE A 136 4.08 5.75 -7.54
C ILE A 136 2.57 5.95 -7.41
N VAL A 137 1.84 5.71 -8.48
CA VAL A 137 0.37 5.78 -8.56
C VAL A 137 -0.32 4.42 -8.51
N HIS A 138 0.39 3.35 -8.88
CA HIS A 138 -0.09 1.97 -8.79
C HIS A 138 1.04 0.98 -8.53
N ARG A 139 0.70 -0.28 -8.37
CA ARG A 139 1.68 -1.36 -8.17
C ARG A 139 1.22 -2.67 -8.77
N ILE A 140 2.20 -3.51 -9.10
CA ILE A 140 2.03 -4.93 -9.38
C ILE A 140 2.84 -5.72 -8.36
N ASP A 141 2.52 -7.00 -8.18
CA ASP A 141 3.17 -7.83 -7.17
C ASP A 141 4.64 -8.13 -7.52
N LYS A 142 5.40 -8.60 -6.53
CA LYS A 142 6.82 -8.93 -6.67
C LYS A 142 7.09 -9.82 -7.89
N ASP A 143 6.32 -10.88 -8.03
CA ASP A 143 6.52 -11.90 -9.06
C ASP A 143 5.71 -11.65 -10.34
N THR A 144 4.98 -10.53 -10.40
CA THR A 144 4.33 -10.06 -11.63
C THR A 144 5.30 -9.17 -12.40
N THR A 145 5.49 -9.46 -13.68
CA THR A 145 6.28 -8.64 -14.61
C THR A 145 5.39 -7.68 -15.38
N GLY A 146 5.99 -6.68 -16.02
CA GLY A 146 5.31 -5.81 -16.97
C GLY A 146 5.27 -4.35 -16.59
N LEU A 147 4.45 -3.59 -17.32
CA LEU A 147 4.50 -2.15 -17.35
C LEU A 147 4.01 -1.50 -16.05
N LEU A 148 4.80 -0.57 -15.57
CA LEU A 148 4.42 0.39 -14.53
C LEU A 148 4.62 1.80 -15.06
N VAL A 149 3.60 2.65 -14.89
CA VAL A 149 3.71 4.09 -15.12
C VAL A 149 4.00 4.79 -13.80
N VAL A 150 4.95 5.70 -13.84
CA VAL A 150 5.43 6.47 -12.68
C VAL A 150 5.39 7.95 -13.04
N ALA A 151 4.89 8.78 -12.14
CA ALA A 151 4.78 10.22 -12.36
C ALA A 151 6.08 10.94 -11.99
N LYS A 152 6.57 11.79 -12.88
CA LYS A 152 7.69 12.70 -12.63
C LYS A 152 7.20 14.03 -12.07
N THR A 153 6.02 14.49 -12.48
CA THR A 153 5.42 15.74 -12.00
C THR A 153 4.21 15.51 -11.12
N ASP A 154 3.89 16.48 -10.26
CA ASP A 154 2.71 16.42 -9.41
C ASP A 154 1.41 16.45 -10.22
N ALA A 155 1.38 17.16 -11.35
CA ALA A 155 0.25 17.18 -12.26
C ALA A 155 0.00 15.80 -12.88
N ALA A 156 1.05 15.13 -13.35
CA ALA A 156 0.96 13.75 -13.84
C ALA A 156 0.51 12.78 -12.75
N HIS A 157 1.03 12.93 -11.52
CA HIS A 157 0.62 12.10 -10.40
C HIS A 157 -0.89 12.22 -10.11
N GLN A 158 -1.41 13.44 -10.03
CA GLN A 158 -2.84 13.69 -9.79
C GLN A 158 -3.70 13.13 -10.93
N GLY A 159 -3.31 13.38 -12.19
CA GLY A 159 -4.03 12.88 -13.36
C GLY A 159 -4.07 11.36 -13.43
N LEU A 160 -2.93 10.70 -13.21
CA LEU A 160 -2.86 9.24 -13.19
C LEU A 160 -3.62 8.65 -11.98
N ALA A 161 -3.48 9.24 -10.80
CA ALA A 161 -4.19 8.77 -9.60
C ALA A 161 -5.71 8.82 -9.80
N SER A 162 -6.25 9.90 -10.40
CA SER A 162 -7.67 10.00 -10.76
C SER A 162 -8.08 8.88 -11.72
N GLN A 163 -7.31 8.62 -12.77
CA GLN A 163 -7.61 7.55 -13.73
C GLN A 163 -7.61 6.15 -13.07
N PHE A 164 -6.71 5.91 -12.12
CA PHE A 164 -6.71 4.65 -11.35
C PHE A 164 -7.91 4.55 -10.41
N GLU A 165 -8.31 5.66 -9.77
CA GLU A 165 -9.47 5.73 -8.88
C GLU A 165 -10.78 5.50 -9.65
N ASP A 166 -10.96 6.20 -10.76
CA ASP A 166 -12.12 6.11 -11.66
C ASP A 166 -12.14 4.81 -12.47
N ARG A 167 -11.03 4.04 -12.43
CA ARG A 167 -10.85 2.80 -13.20
C ARG A 167 -11.00 3.00 -14.71
N SER A 168 -10.60 4.15 -15.22
CA SER A 168 -10.61 4.47 -16.65
C SER A 168 -9.40 3.92 -17.40
N ILE A 169 -8.38 3.46 -16.68
CA ILE A 169 -7.19 2.83 -17.29
C ILE A 169 -7.50 1.37 -17.65
N ASP A 170 -7.31 1.02 -18.90
CA ASP A 170 -7.37 -0.36 -19.36
C ASP A 170 -6.11 -1.13 -18.93
N ARG A 171 -6.31 -2.21 -18.19
CA ARG A 171 -5.23 -3.06 -17.69
C ARG A 171 -5.39 -4.46 -18.24
N LEU A 172 -4.38 -4.91 -18.98
CA LEU A 172 -4.33 -6.26 -19.55
C LEU A 172 -3.19 -7.05 -18.93
N TYR A 173 -3.52 -8.26 -18.48
CA TYR A 173 -2.57 -9.21 -17.93
C TYR A 173 -2.63 -10.52 -18.67
N GLN A 174 -1.50 -11.23 -18.76
CA GLN A 174 -1.46 -12.61 -19.24
C GLN A 174 -1.03 -13.51 -18.08
N ALA A 175 -1.68 -14.66 -17.95
CA ALA A 175 -1.37 -15.64 -16.90
C ALA A 175 -1.54 -17.06 -17.46
N ILE A 176 -0.75 -17.99 -16.92
CA ILE A 176 -0.92 -19.42 -17.13
C ILE A 176 -1.63 -19.99 -15.91
N CYS A 177 -2.75 -20.67 -16.12
CA CYS A 177 -3.57 -21.23 -15.06
C CYS A 177 -3.83 -22.73 -15.32
N PHE A 178 -4.13 -23.46 -14.25
CA PHE A 178 -4.61 -24.83 -14.37
C PHE A 178 -6.08 -24.87 -14.80
N GLY A 179 -6.36 -25.68 -15.81
CA GLY A 179 -7.70 -25.88 -16.36
C GLY A 179 -8.19 -24.73 -17.23
N VAL A 180 -9.25 -25.00 -17.97
CA VAL A 180 -9.89 -24.05 -18.88
C VAL A 180 -11.27 -23.72 -18.33
N PRO A 181 -11.55 -22.47 -17.93
CA PRO A 181 -12.87 -22.11 -17.43
C PRO A 181 -13.92 -22.22 -18.57
N SER A 182 -15.02 -22.86 -18.27
CA SER A 182 -16.15 -23.06 -19.19
C SER A 182 -17.46 -22.77 -18.48
N ALA A 183 -18.45 -22.25 -19.21
CA ALA A 183 -19.80 -22.02 -18.69
C ALA A 183 -20.49 -23.33 -18.21
N ALA A 184 -20.04 -24.46 -18.73
CA ALA A 184 -20.54 -25.79 -18.33
C ALA A 184 -19.76 -26.42 -17.16
N ASP A 185 -18.73 -25.74 -16.63
CA ASP A 185 -17.94 -26.28 -15.51
C ASP A 185 -18.77 -26.27 -14.21
N PRO A 186 -19.07 -27.44 -13.61
CA PRO A 186 -19.88 -27.53 -12.39
C PRO A 186 -19.28 -26.74 -11.22
N ARG A 187 -17.97 -26.51 -11.20
CA ARG A 187 -17.28 -25.74 -10.15
C ARG A 187 -17.57 -24.24 -10.23
N LEU A 188 -17.98 -23.75 -11.40
CA LEU A 188 -18.31 -22.35 -11.65
C LEU A 188 -19.82 -22.11 -11.68
N MET A 189 -20.62 -23.14 -11.90
CA MET A 189 -22.08 -23.06 -11.94
C MET A 189 -22.63 -22.69 -10.55
N GLY A 190 -23.42 -21.62 -10.48
CA GLY A 190 -24.02 -21.14 -9.22
C GLY A 190 -23.06 -20.49 -8.24
N LEU A 191 -21.77 -20.33 -8.58
CA LEU A 191 -20.82 -19.62 -7.75
C LEU A 191 -21.15 -18.11 -7.78
N SER A 192 -21.48 -17.56 -6.62
CA SER A 192 -21.86 -16.15 -6.49
C SER A 192 -20.74 -15.23 -7.00
N GLY A 193 -21.10 -14.24 -7.81
CA GLY A 193 -20.16 -13.29 -8.39
C GLY A 193 -19.44 -13.77 -9.65
N THR A 194 -19.77 -14.95 -10.18
CA THR A 194 -19.25 -15.43 -11.47
C THR A 194 -20.33 -15.44 -12.53
N SER A 195 -19.99 -15.06 -13.74
CA SER A 195 -20.85 -15.12 -14.92
C SER A 195 -20.02 -15.22 -16.18
N PHE A 196 -20.63 -15.68 -17.27
CA PHE A 196 -20.01 -15.67 -18.59
C PHE A 196 -20.65 -14.59 -19.46
N GLU A 197 -19.81 -13.75 -20.04
CA GLU A 197 -20.19 -12.71 -21.02
C GLU A 197 -20.04 -13.25 -22.44
N THR A 198 -20.47 -12.47 -23.44
CA THR A 198 -20.34 -12.81 -24.87
C THR A 198 -18.89 -13.18 -25.22
N GLY A 199 -18.72 -14.22 -26.04
CA GLY A 199 -17.38 -14.71 -26.42
C GLY A 199 -16.71 -15.60 -25.36
N ASN A 200 -17.51 -16.23 -24.49
CA ASN A 200 -17.03 -17.14 -23.42
C ASN A 200 -16.04 -16.47 -22.45
N GLN A 201 -16.21 -15.16 -22.22
CA GLN A 201 -15.41 -14.40 -21.27
C GLN A 201 -15.95 -14.60 -19.85
N LEU A 202 -15.16 -15.19 -18.96
CA LEU A 202 -15.51 -15.31 -17.54
C LEU A 202 -15.37 -13.95 -16.85
N LYS A 203 -16.45 -13.48 -16.24
CA LYS A 203 -16.49 -12.30 -15.39
C LYS A 203 -16.62 -12.70 -13.93
N ILE A 204 -15.75 -12.14 -13.10
CA ILE A 204 -15.71 -12.37 -11.67
C ILE A 204 -15.89 -11.04 -10.96
N ILE A 205 -16.96 -10.93 -10.15
CA ILE A 205 -17.26 -9.76 -9.32
C ILE A 205 -17.19 -10.19 -7.86
N THR A 206 -16.31 -9.61 -7.10
CA THR A 206 -16.13 -9.95 -5.69
C THR A 206 -15.88 -8.72 -4.84
N GLN A 207 -15.91 -8.90 -3.54
CA GLN A 207 -15.36 -7.94 -2.59
C GLN A 207 -14.10 -8.54 -1.97
N LEU A 208 -13.01 -7.78 -1.98
CA LEU A 208 -11.72 -8.20 -1.48
C LEU A 208 -11.35 -7.44 -0.21
N ALA A 209 -10.91 -8.17 0.80
CA ALA A 209 -10.36 -7.60 2.03
C ALA A 209 -9.11 -8.39 2.47
N ARG A 210 -8.36 -7.87 3.43
CA ARG A 210 -7.27 -8.63 4.03
C ARG A 210 -7.82 -9.86 4.74
N HIS A 211 -7.15 -11.00 4.54
CA HIS A 211 -7.51 -12.23 5.23
C HIS A 211 -7.47 -12.03 6.76
N LYS A 212 -8.41 -12.61 7.48
CA LYS A 212 -8.61 -12.35 8.93
C LYS A 212 -7.42 -12.76 9.79
N THR A 213 -6.79 -13.87 9.47
CA THR A 213 -5.66 -14.45 10.24
C THR A 213 -4.33 -14.26 9.53
N ASP A 214 -4.25 -14.53 8.25
CA ASP A 214 -3.05 -14.33 7.44
C ASP A 214 -3.09 -12.96 6.75
N ARG A 215 -2.50 -11.95 7.40
CA ARG A 215 -2.51 -10.56 6.93
C ARG A 215 -1.71 -10.33 5.63
N GLN A 216 -0.94 -11.30 5.17
CA GLN A 216 -0.23 -11.22 3.90
C GLN A 216 -1.14 -11.56 2.72
N ARG A 217 -2.25 -12.26 2.95
CA ARG A 217 -3.19 -12.69 1.91
C ARG A 217 -4.40 -11.76 1.78
N GLN A 218 -4.97 -11.71 0.59
CA GLN A 218 -6.30 -11.18 0.32
C GLN A 218 -7.32 -12.32 0.40
N ALA A 219 -8.54 -11.98 0.79
CA ALA A 219 -9.67 -12.91 0.83
C ALA A 219 -10.89 -12.29 0.16
N VAL A 220 -11.69 -13.13 -0.48
CA VAL A 220 -13.03 -12.77 -0.90
C VAL A 220 -13.92 -12.70 0.34
N VAL A 221 -14.64 -11.61 0.50
CA VAL A 221 -15.57 -11.37 1.59
C VAL A 221 -16.96 -11.01 1.04
N LEU A 222 -18.00 -11.31 1.81
CA LEU A 222 -19.38 -11.01 1.39
C LEU A 222 -19.74 -9.54 1.62
N GLN A 223 -19.13 -8.89 2.61
CA GLN A 223 -19.43 -7.51 2.99
C GLN A 223 -18.16 -6.79 3.44
N ASN A 224 -18.17 -5.45 3.38
CA ASN A 224 -17.09 -4.59 3.84
C ASN A 224 -15.73 -4.81 3.15
N GLY A 225 -15.73 -5.34 1.94
CA GLY A 225 -14.56 -5.44 1.08
C GLY A 225 -14.52 -4.35 0.01
N LYS A 226 -13.38 -4.24 -0.67
CA LYS A 226 -13.24 -3.41 -1.86
C LYS A 226 -13.82 -4.14 -3.06
N HIS A 227 -14.72 -3.50 -3.79
CA HIS A 227 -15.28 -4.03 -5.02
C HIS A 227 -14.19 -4.30 -6.05
N ALA A 228 -14.17 -5.53 -6.58
CA ALA A 228 -13.19 -5.98 -7.58
C ALA A 228 -13.91 -6.67 -8.74
N VAL A 229 -13.51 -6.35 -9.96
CA VAL A 229 -13.99 -6.98 -11.18
C VAL A 229 -12.80 -7.48 -11.97
N THR A 230 -12.84 -8.75 -12.35
CA THR A 230 -11.85 -9.37 -13.23
C THR A 230 -12.59 -10.03 -14.40
N ARG A 231 -12.10 -9.81 -15.61
CA ARG A 231 -12.56 -10.50 -16.81
C ARG A 231 -11.43 -11.38 -17.33
N VAL A 232 -11.75 -12.63 -17.58
CA VAL A 232 -10.79 -13.64 -18.04
C VAL A 232 -11.23 -14.18 -19.39
N ARG A 233 -10.34 -14.12 -20.38
CA ARG A 233 -10.51 -14.72 -21.69
C ARG A 233 -9.41 -15.74 -21.91
N VAL A 234 -9.77 -16.95 -22.29
CA VAL A 234 -8.81 -17.98 -22.71
C VAL A 234 -8.22 -17.56 -24.05
N ILE A 235 -6.91 -17.40 -24.10
CA ILE A 235 -6.18 -17.07 -25.35
C ILE A 235 -5.73 -18.35 -26.04
N LYS A 236 -5.26 -19.32 -25.25
CA LYS A 236 -4.72 -20.58 -25.74
C LYS A 236 -4.91 -21.68 -24.68
N GLU A 237 -5.35 -22.84 -25.13
CA GLU A 237 -5.33 -24.06 -24.35
C GLU A 237 -3.98 -24.75 -24.57
N LEU A 238 -3.35 -25.15 -23.47
CA LEU A 238 -2.08 -25.87 -23.49
C LEU A 238 -2.37 -27.32 -23.11
N ALA A 239 -1.74 -28.26 -23.84
CA ALA A 239 -1.77 -29.67 -23.46
C ALA A 239 -1.05 -29.85 -22.12
N GLY A 240 -1.72 -30.46 -21.14
CA GLY A 240 -1.18 -30.84 -19.85
C GLY A 240 -0.68 -32.27 -19.85
#